data_4fa3e4d268d0fac382ea50788cb018a7
#
_entry.id   4fa3e4d268d0fac382ea50788cb018a7
#
_cell.length_a   1.000
_cell.length_b   1.000
_cell.length_c   1.000
_cell.angle_alpha   90.00
_cell.angle_beta   90.00
_cell.angle_gamma   90.00
#
_symmetry.space_group_name_H-M   'P 1'
#
loop_
_entity.id
_entity.type
_entity.pdbx_description
1 polymer ?
#
loop_
_entity_poly.entity_id
_entity_poly.type
_entity_poly.pdbx_seq_one_letter_code
_entity_poly.pdbx_strand_id
1 'polypeptide(L)'
;IVYAGYYAVDMYDAQGNKVWSVANDDMNSGKIGVSAYDFTGDGIDEVLIQDRLRMRILDGKTGRVLSTIANSSGTLWEYPVVVDLAGNNNAALIMVANNYDRESNLNNGVFVYESANPSKPWKNATRIWNQYAFNLSDINADGTAPSHAQPSWLTHNSFRSATIRVPLK
;
A
#
# COMPACT_ATOMS: atom_id res chain seq x y z
N ILE A 1 8.03 -9.73 4.86
CA ILE A 1 8.60 -8.39 4.53
C ILE A 1 8.57 -8.21 3.03
N VAL A 2 8.07 -7.05 2.56
CA VAL A 2 8.14 -6.69 1.13
C VAL A 2 9.12 -5.54 0.95
N TYR A 3 9.98 -5.66 -0.04
CA TYR A 3 10.99 -4.66 -0.40
C TYR A 3 10.92 -4.36 -1.90
N ALA A 4 10.85 -3.09 -2.25
CA ALA A 4 10.89 -2.64 -3.63
C ALA A 4 12.27 -2.06 -3.96
N GLY A 5 12.91 -2.65 -4.95
CA GLY A 5 14.20 -2.21 -5.49
C GLY A 5 14.09 -1.73 -6.94
N TYR A 6 15.22 -1.44 -7.57
CA TYR A 6 15.28 -0.95 -8.96
C TYR A 6 14.55 -1.85 -9.97
N TYR A 7 14.79 -3.16 -9.90
CA TYR A 7 14.35 -4.10 -10.94
C TYR A 7 13.29 -5.06 -10.48
N ALA A 8 13.10 -5.19 -9.18
CA ALA A 8 12.16 -6.14 -8.60
C ALA A 8 11.56 -5.66 -7.30
N VAL A 9 10.36 -6.14 -7.04
CA VAL A 9 9.73 -6.16 -5.72
C VAL A 9 9.83 -7.58 -5.21
N ASP A 10 10.48 -7.75 -4.09
CA ASP A 10 10.74 -9.04 -3.46
C ASP A 10 9.98 -9.17 -2.14
N MET A 11 9.41 -10.33 -1.89
CA MET A 11 8.84 -10.69 -0.60
C MET A 11 9.68 -11.74 0.09
N TYR A 12 9.88 -11.55 1.39
CA TYR A 12 10.62 -12.47 2.26
C TYR A 12 9.75 -12.93 3.43
N ASP A 13 9.89 -14.18 3.83
CA ASP A 13 9.28 -14.74 5.03
C ASP A 13 9.99 -14.27 6.31
N ALA A 14 9.53 -14.75 7.47
CA ALA A 14 10.12 -14.41 8.77
C ALA A 14 11.53 -15.00 8.97
N GLN A 15 11.91 -15.99 8.18
CA GLN A 15 13.23 -16.63 8.19
C GLN A 15 14.20 -15.97 7.21
N GLY A 16 13.73 -15.01 6.41
CA GLY A 16 14.51 -14.31 5.41
C GLY A 16 14.60 -15.04 4.06
N ASN A 17 13.80 -16.08 3.84
CA ASN A 17 13.74 -16.75 2.54
C ASN A 17 12.88 -15.93 1.58
N LYS A 18 13.31 -15.81 0.33
CA LYS A 18 12.52 -15.15 -0.70
C LYS A 18 11.31 -16.01 -1.07
N VAL A 19 10.11 -15.45 -0.90
CA VAL A 19 8.83 -16.10 -1.20
C VAL A 19 8.48 -15.92 -2.67
N TRP A 20 8.53 -14.66 -3.14
CA TRP A 20 8.28 -14.32 -4.54
C TRP A 20 9.06 -13.06 -4.96
N SER A 21 9.17 -12.87 -6.26
CA SER A 21 9.81 -11.72 -6.90
C SER A 21 9.01 -11.31 -8.12
N VAL A 22 8.73 -10.01 -8.27
CA VAL A 22 8.00 -9.44 -9.41
C VAL A 22 8.81 -8.30 -10.00
N ALA A 23 8.93 -8.28 -11.32
CA ALA A 23 9.66 -7.22 -12.02
C ALA A 23 9.09 -5.85 -11.70
N ASN A 24 9.97 -4.88 -11.52
CA ASN A 24 9.66 -3.48 -11.20
C ASN A 24 10.34 -2.54 -12.18
N ASP A 25 9.66 -1.46 -12.55
CA ASP A 25 10.19 -0.42 -13.41
C ASP A 25 10.50 0.84 -12.59
N ASP A 26 11.51 0.72 -11.72
CA ASP A 26 12.10 1.85 -11.02
C ASP A 26 13.56 2.01 -11.44
N MET A 27 13.78 2.58 -12.60
CA MET A 27 15.12 2.77 -13.16
C MET A 27 15.84 4.00 -12.59
N ASN A 28 15.18 4.79 -11.75
CA ASN A 28 15.72 6.08 -11.33
C ASN A 28 16.21 6.11 -9.88
N SER A 29 15.57 5.42 -8.96
CA SER A 29 15.82 5.66 -7.54
C SER A 29 16.05 4.42 -6.67
N GLY A 30 15.38 3.30 -6.95
CA GLY A 30 15.30 2.18 -6.03
C GLY A 30 14.61 2.53 -4.69
N LYS A 31 13.76 3.55 -4.69
CA LYS A 31 13.19 4.15 -3.47
C LYS A 31 11.66 4.16 -3.43
N ILE A 32 11.02 3.47 -4.35
CA ILE A 32 9.55 3.42 -4.34
C ILE A 32 9.05 2.82 -3.03
N GLY A 33 7.97 3.41 -2.53
CA GLY A 33 7.31 2.91 -1.34
C GLY A 33 6.40 1.71 -1.66
N VAL A 34 6.19 0.91 -0.63
CA VAL A 34 5.23 -0.21 -0.65
C VAL A 34 4.21 0.02 0.44
N SER A 35 2.96 -0.23 0.15
CA SER A 35 1.89 -0.31 1.14
C SER A 35 1.09 -1.59 0.97
N ALA A 36 0.19 -1.86 1.91
CA ALA A 36 -0.57 -3.10 1.90
C ALA A 36 -2.02 -2.86 2.36
N TYR A 37 -2.94 -3.64 1.84
CA TYR A 37 -4.33 -3.64 2.26
C TYR A 37 -5.06 -4.90 1.79
N ASP A 38 -5.92 -5.45 2.63
CA ASP A 38 -6.74 -6.63 2.32
C ASP A 38 -7.99 -6.23 1.49
N PHE A 39 -7.83 -6.18 0.16
CA PHE A 39 -8.92 -5.86 -0.77
C PHE A 39 -9.94 -6.99 -0.89
N THR A 40 -9.53 -8.22 -0.64
CA THR A 40 -10.36 -9.41 -0.83
C THR A 40 -11.16 -9.78 0.42
N GLY A 41 -10.72 -9.31 1.59
CA GLY A 41 -11.32 -9.64 2.88
C GLY A 41 -11.00 -11.07 3.36
N ASP A 42 -9.92 -11.66 2.83
CA ASP A 42 -9.50 -13.03 3.17
C ASP A 42 -8.51 -13.10 4.35
N GLY A 43 -8.15 -11.95 4.91
CA GLY A 43 -7.22 -11.82 6.03
C GLY A 43 -5.76 -11.74 5.60
N ILE A 44 -5.47 -11.63 4.31
CA ILE A 44 -4.13 -11.46 3.76
C ILE A 44 -4.09 -10.16 2.98
N ASP A 45 -3.14 -9.31 3.33
CA ASP A 45 -2.99 -8.06 2.62
C ASP A 45 -2.42 -8.30 1.23
N GLU A 46 -3.03 -7.67 0.22
CA GLU A 46 -2.42 -7.43 -1.06
C GLU A 46 -1.35 -6.36 -0.93
N VAL A 47 -0.36 -6.44 -1.81
CA VAL A 47 0.75 -5.49 -1.87
C VAL A 47 0.51 -4.47 -2.96
N LEU A 48 0.59 -3.19 -2.58
CA LEU A 48 0.46 -2.07 -3.51
C LEU A 48 1.84 -1.49 -3.79
N ILE A 49 2.16 -1.38 -5.07
CA ILE A 49 3.39 -0.74 -5.55
C ILE A 49 3.07 0.22 -6.67
N GLN A 50 3.84 1.31 -6.73
CA GLN A 50 3.73 2.31 -7.77
C GLN A 50 5.11 2.49 -8.39
N ASP A 51 5.30 1.96 -9.59
CA ASP A 51 6.52 2.16 -10.37
C ASP A 51 6.38 3.33 -11.36
N ARG A 52 7.35 3.51 -12.24
CA ARG A 52 7.41 4.61 -13.20
C ARG A 52 6.18 4.70 -14.11
N LEU A 53 5.63 3.58 -14.53
CA LEU A 53 4.55 3.51 -15.52
C LEU A 53 3.23 2.98 -14.96
N ARG A 54 3.25 2.35 -13.80
CA ARG A 54 2.11 1.58 -13.29
C ARG A 54 1.99 1.63 -11.78
N MET A 55 0.75 1.70 -11.30
CA MET A 55 0.40 1.22 -9.98
C MET A 55 -0.15 -0.20 -10.11
N ARG A 56 0.27 -1.11 -9.26
CA ARG A 56 -0.15 -2.52 -9.28
C ARG A 56 -0.60 -2.97 -7.91
N ILE A 57 -1.61 -3.82 -7.91
CA ILE A 57 -2.04 -4.59 -6.74
C ILE A 57 -1.57 -6.03 -6.97
N LEU A 58 -0.77 -6.54 -6.06
CA LEU A 58 -0.21 -7.89 -6.12
C LEU A 58 -0.83 -8.76 -5.03
N ASP A 59 -1.14 -9.99 -5.38
CA ASP A 59 -1.51 -11.03 -4.40
C ASP A 59 -0.41 -11.21 -3.37
N GLY A 60 -0.73 -11.06 -2.09
CA GLY A 60 0.26 -11.07 -1.02
C GLY A 60 0.99 -12.40 -0.85
N LYS A 61 0.36 -13.53 -1.21
CA LYS A 61 0.96 -14.86 -1.09
C LYS A 61 1.91 -15.20 -2.25
N THR A 62 1.53 -14.79 -3.46
CA THR A 62 2.15 -15.32 -4.69
C THR A 62 2.87 -14.26 -5.50
N GLY A 63 2.63 -12.96 -5.23
CA GLY A 63 3.12 -11.86 -6.05
C GLY A 63 2.40 -11.71 -7.40
N ARG A 64 1.37 -12.52 -7.67
CA ARG A 64 0.61 -12.42 -8.93
C ARG A 64 -0.06 -11.05 -9.03
N VAL A 65 0.07 -10.40 -10.19
CA VAL A 65 -0.60 -9.13 -10.46
C VAL A 65 -2.10 -9.35 -10.54
N LEU A 66 -2.86 -8.71 -9.65
CA LEU A 66 -4.32 -8.73 -9.59
C LEU A 66 -4.93 -7.58 -10.37
N SER A 67 -4.30 -6.40 -10.32
CA SER A 67 -4.76 -5.20 -11.00
C SER A 67 -3.58 -4.32 -11.40
N THR A 68 -3.77 -3.55 -12.48
CA THR A 68 -2.80 -2.58 -12.97
C THR A 68 -3.53 -1.31 -13.37
N ILE A 69 -3.04 -0.17 -12.91
CA ILE A 69 -3.51 1.16 -13.28
C ILE A 69 -2.34 1.91 -13.92
N ALA A 70 -2.57 2.54 -15.07
CA ALA A 70 -1.56 3.37 -15.70
C ALA A 70 -1.16 4.53 -14.77
N ASN A 71 0.13 4.79 -14.69
CA ASN A 71 0.69 5.83 -13.83
C ASN A 71 1.84 6.55 -14.52
N SER A 72 2.23 7.67 -13.95
CA SER A 72 3.46 8.39 -14.27
C SER A 72 4.13 8.78 -12.95
N SER A 73 5.40 8.42 -12.76
CA SER A 73 6.11 8.75 -11.53
C SER A 73 7.60 8.93 -11.79
N GLY A 74 8.21 9.89 -11.08
CA GLY A 74 9.67 10.00 -10.96
C GLY A 74 10.29 8.96 -10.03
N THR A 75 9.50 8.08 -9.46
CA THR A 75 9.91 6.95 -8.61
C THR A 75 10.81 7.35 -7.44
N LEU A 76 10.36 8.31 -6.62
CA LEU A 76 11.11 8.70 -5.42
C LEU A 76 10.44 8.16 -4.15
N TRP A 77 9.53 8.92 -3.59
CA TRP A 77 8.98 8.64 -2.25
C TRP A 77 7.49 8.32 -2.26
N GLU A 78 6.86 8.49 -3.41
CA GLU A 78 5.43 8.26 -3.55
C GLU A 78 5.09 6.76 -3.45
N TYR A 79 3.99 6.47 -2.77
CA TYR A 79 3.37 5.14 -2.73
C TYR A 79 1.86 5.27 -2.56
N PRO A 80 1.07 4.30 -3.04
CA PRO A 80 -0.38 4.32 -2.88
C PRO A 80 -0.76 4.15 -1.41
N VAL A 81 -1.84 4.80 -1.00
CA VAL A 81 -2.43 4.60 0.34
C VAL A 81 -3.89 4.20 0.22
N VAL A 82 -4.38 3.43 1.17
CA VAL A 82 -5.79 3.06 1.25
C VAL A 82 -6.36 3.59 2.56
N VAL A 83 -7.46 4.32 2.48
CA VAL A 83 -8.10 4.95 3.65
C VAL A 83 -9.62 4.97 3.50
N ASP A 84 -10.34 4.97 4.60
CA ASP A 84 -11.77 5.32 4.63
C ASP A 84 -11.93 6.84 4.67
N LEU A 85 -11.98 7.46 3.50
CA LEU A 85 -12.07 8.92 3.37
C LEU A 85 -13.37 9.51 3.93
N ALA A 86 -14.48 8.81 3.74
CA ALA A 86 -15.81 9.29 4.11
C ALA A 86 -16.20 8.92 5.54
N GLY A 87 -15.48 8.03 6.20
CA GLY A 87 -15.81 7.53 7.52
C GLY A 87 -17.05 6.64 7.55
N ASN A 88 -17.36 6.00 6.43
CA ASN A 88 -18.53 5.15 6.23
C ASN A 88 -18.17 3.66 6.08
N ASN A 89 -16.92 3.31 6.40
CA ASN A 89 -16.34 1.97 6.24
C ASN A 89 -16.23 1.52 4.77
N ASN A 90 -16.16 2.46 3.82
CA ASN A 90 -15.81 2.19 2.43
C ASN A 90 -14.42 2.75 2.16
N ALA A 91 -13.48 1.86 1.87
CA ALA A 91 -12.12 2.27 1.60
C ALA A 91 -11.96 2.83 0.19
N ALA A 92 -11.07 3.81 0.07
CA ALA A 92 -10.61 4.38 -1.19
C ALA A 92 -9.10 4.20 -1.32
N LEU A 93 -8.64 3.85 -2.51
CA LEU A 93 -7.25 3.82 -2.90
C LEU A 93 -6.86 5.18 -3.45
N ILE A 94 -5.85 5.80 -2.87
CA ILE A 94 -5.29 7.08 -3.31
C ILE A 94 -3.95 6.84 -3.96
N MET A 95 -3.79 7.33 -5.17
CA MET A 95 -2.57 7.27 -5.96
C MET A 95 -2.19 8.69 -6.39
N VAL A 96 -0.91 8.99 -6.38
CA VAL A 96 -0.36 10.23 -6.92
C VAL A 96 0.48 9.96 -8.15
N ALA A 97 0.34 10.79 -9.17
CA ALA A 97 1.14 10.74 -10.36
C ALA A 97 1.82 12.09 -10.60
N ASN A 98 2.98 12.08 -11.22
CA ASN A 98 3.72 13.29 -11.57
C ASN A 98 4.34 13.15 -12.96
N ASN A 99 4.69 14.28 -13.56
CA ASN A 99 5.32 14.37 -14.86
C ASN A 99 6.83 14.65 -14.78
N TYR A 100 7.46 14.28 -13.68
CA TYR A 100 8.89 14.49 -13.48
C TYR A 100 9.73 13.73 -14.52
N ASP A 101 9.37 12.49 -14.76
CA ASP A 101 9.91 11.72 -15.88
C ASP A 101 9.11 12.03 -17.15
N ARG A 102 9.71 12.81 -18.04
CA ARG A 102 9.06 13.25 -19.29
C ARG A 102 8.77 12.11 -20.26
N GLU A 103 9.51 11.01 -20.18
CA GLU A 103 9.31 9.84 -21.03
C GLU A 103 8.07 9.03 -20.64
N SER A 104 7.71 9.10 -19.36
CA SER A 104 6.55 8.38 -18.80
C SER A 104 5.34 9.27 -18.50
N ASN A 105 5.25 10.44 -19.11
CA ASN A 105 4.17 11.41 -18.85
C ASN A 105 2.80 10.93 -19.35
N LEU A 106 2.22 9.95 -18.66
CA LEU A 106 0.91 9.38 -18.96
C LEU A 106 -0.22 10.17 -18.25
N ASN A 107 0.01 10.58 -17.00
CA ASN A 107 -0.94 11.33 -16.19
C ASN A 107 -0.21 12.10 -15.08
N ASN A 108 -0.87 13.05 -14.46
CA ASN A 108 -0.39 13.71 -13.26
C ASN A 108 -1.56 14.16 -12.37
N GLY A 109 -1.32 14.25 -11.07
CA GLY A 109 -2.32 14.65 -10.09
C GLY A 109 -2.55 13.61 -9.01
N VAL A 110 -3.66 13.78 -8.31
CA VAL A 110 -4.14 12.84 -7.28
C VAL A 110 -5.34 12.09 -7.82
N PHE A 111 -5.30 10.78 -7.75
CA PHE A 111 -6.36 9.90 -8.22
C PHE A 111 -6.93 9.12 -7.05
N VAL A 112 -8.25 9.01 -7.00
CA VAL A 112 -8.98 8.29 -5.96
C VAL A 112 -9.81 7.21 -6.65
N TYR A 113 -9.65 5.99 -6.19
CA TYR A 113 -10.36 4.82 -6.71
C TYR A 113 -11.12 4.14 -5.60
N GLU A 114 -12.31 3.69 -5.91
CA GLU A 114 -13.14 2.86 -5.03
C GLU A 114 -13.47 1.54 -5.72
N SER A 115 -14.09 0.61 -4.99
CA SER A 115 -14.58 -0.63 -5.58
C SER A 115 -15.55 -0.34 -6.73
N ALA A 116 -15.31 -0.93 -7.89
CA ALA A 116 -16.22 -0.82 -9.05
C ALA A 116 -17.59 -1.45 -8.78
N ASN A 117 -17.71 -2.28 -7.74
CA ASN A 117 -18.96 -2.89 -7.34
C ASN A 117 -19.46 -2.26 -6.03
N PRO A 118 -20.46 -1.37 -6.06
CA PRO A 118 -20.99 -0.73 -4.86
C PRO A 118 -21.57 -1.69 -3.83
N SER A 119 -21.97 -2.90 -4.26
CA SER A 119 -22.49 -3.95 -3.37
C SER A 119 -21.35 -4.74 -2.67
N LYS A 120 -20.11 -4.53 -3.10
CA LYS A 120 -18.90 -5.15 -2.52
C LYS A 120 -17.81 -4.08 -2.32
N PRO A 121 -18.07 -3.07 -1.48
CA PRO A 121 -17.07 -2.05 -1.20
C PRO A 121 -15.87 -2.69 -0.47
N TRP A 122 -14.69 -2.12 -0.63
CA TRP A 122 -13.55 -2.45 0.22
C TRP A 122 -13.82 -1.92 1.62
N LYS A 123 -13.49 -2.68 2.65
CA LYS A 123 -13.87 -2.36 4.04
C LYS A 123 -12.70 -2.51 5.01
N ASN A 124 -12.88 -1.94 6.21
CA ASN A 124 -11.92 -2.07 7.31
C ASN A 124 -10.58 -1.39 7.02
N ALA A 125 -10.57 -0.29 6.29
CA ALA A 125 -9.41 0.58 6.17
C ALA A 125 -9.35 1.57 7.34
N THR A 126 -8.12 1.98 7.68
CA THR A 126 -7.92 3.11 8.61
C THR A 126 -8.56 4.38 8.06
N ARG A 127 -9.00 5.27 8.96
CA ARG A 127 -9.44 6.63 8.62
C ARG A 127 -8.31 7.64 8.62
N ILE A 128 -7.14 7.24 9.09
CA ILE A 128 -6.02 8.14 9.33
C ILE A 128 -4.78 7.55 8.67
N TRP A 129 -4.15 8.35 7.82
CA TRP A 129 -2.82 8.09 7.28
C TRP A 129 -2.07 9.41 7.26
N ASN A 130 -1.52 9.79 8.41
CA ASN A 130 -0.97 11.13 8.63
C ASN A 130 0.56 11.18 8.66
N GLN A 131 1.24 10.09 8.33
CA GLN A 131 2.69 10.01 8.34
C GLN A 131 3.22 9.05 7.28
N TYR A 132 4.41 9.34 6.77
CA TYR A 132 5.05 8.53 5.73
C TYR A 132 5.33 7.09 6.21
N ALA A 133 5.85 6.92 7.42
CA ALA A 133 6.10 5.61 8.02
C ALA A 133 4.89 5.16 8.87
N PHE A 134 3.71 5.13 8.25
CA PHE A 134 2.47 4.82 8.93
C PHE A 134 2.45 3.42 9.54
N ASN A 135 1.98 3.33 10.77
CA ASN A 135 1.69 2.09 11.47
C ASN A 135 0.47 2.28 12.37
N LEU A 136 -0.45 1.34 12.34
CA LEU A 136 -1.69 1.39 13.13
C LEU A 136 -1.45 1.49 14.64
N SER A 137 -0.33 0.98 15.17
CA SER A 137 0.01 1.06 16.59
C SER A 137 0.56 2.43 17.03
N ASP A 138 0.93 3.29 16.06
CA ASP A 138 1.61 4.55 16.35
C ASP A 138 0.66 5.75 16.31
N ILE A 139 -0.62 5.52 16.02
CA ILE A 139 -1.66 6.53 15.86
C ILE A 139 -2.93 6.10 16.59
N ASN A 140 -3.45 6.99 17.44
CA ASN A 140 -4.77 6.85 18.04
C ASN A 140 -5.88 7.16 17.02
N ALA A 141 -7.10 6.70 17.30
CA ALA A 141 -8.26 6.93 16.43
C ALA A 141 -8.61 8.43 16.25
N ASP A 142 -8.14 9.30 17.10
CA ASP A 142 -8.30 10.76 17.02
C ASP A 142 -7.14 11.45 16.27
N GLY A 143 -6.17 10.69 15.76
CA GLY A 143 -5.01 11.19 15.02
C GLY A 143 -3.83 11.63 15.88
N THR A 144 -3.91 11.49 17.19
CA THR A 144 -2.79 11.78 18.11
C THR A 144 -1.83 10.60 18.20
N ALA A 145 -0.58 10.86 18.56
CA ALA A 145 0.37 9.79 18.90
C ALA A 145 0.08 9.25 20.30
N PRO A 146 0.10 7.92 20.51
CA PRO A 146 -0.01 7.36 21.85
C PRO A 146 1.20 7.76 22.69
N SER A 147 0.99 7.95 24.00
CA SER A 147 2.09 8.28 24.94
C SER A 147 3.15 7.16 25.00
N HIS A 148 2.72 5.93 24.74
CA HIS A 148 3.58 4.75 24.68
C HIS A 148 3.10 3.87 23.54
N ALA A 149 3.75 4.00 22.37
CA ALA A 149 3.46 3.13 21.23
C ALA A 149 3.78 1.68 21.56
N GLN A 150 2.87 0.80 21.21
CA GLN A 150 3.07 -0.64 21.39
C GLN A 150 3.91 -1.20 20.24
N PRO A 151 4.79 -2.18 20.48
CA PRO A 151 5.56 -2.80 19.42
C PRO A 151 4.62 -3.58 18.47
N SER A 152 4.33 -2.99 17.32
CA SER A 152 3.37 -3.51 16.34
C SER A 152 3.68 -4.93 15.87
N TRP A 153 4.97 -5.27 15.79
CA TRP A 153 5.43 -6.60 15.36
C TRP A 153 5.02 -7.75 16.31
N LEU A 154 4.63 -7.43 17.54
CA LEU A 154 4.12 -8.44 18.49
C LEU A 154 2.64 -8.76 18.26
N THR A 155 1.89 -7.86 17.66
CA THR A 155 0.43 -7.96 17.60
C THR A 155 -0.14 -7.84 16.19
N HIS A 156 0.44 -7.03 15.32
CA HIS A 156 -0.18 -6.64 14.06
C HIS A 156 0.69 -6.88 12.83
N ASN A 157 2.01 -6.72 12.91
CA ASN A 157 2.90 -6.70 11.74
C ASN A 157 2.35 -5.83 10.60
N SER A 158 1.95 -4.60 10.91
CA SER A 158 1.09 -3.74 10.08
C SER A 158 1.79 -2.49 9.54
N PHE A 159 3.12 -2.51 9.45
CA PHE A 159 3.85 -1.37 8.87
C PHE A 159 3.39 -1.08 7.44
N ARG A 160 2.90 0.14 7.22
CA ARG A 160 2.28 0.60 5.97
C ARG A 160 1.14 -0.29 5.47
N SER A 161 0.42 -0.96 6.38
CA SER A 161 -0.84 -1.63 6.09
C SER A 161 -2.01 -0.76 6.54
N ALA A 162 -2.99 -0.61 5.66
CA ALA A 162 -4.23 0.12 5.94
C ALA A 162 -5.30 -0.75 6.62
N THR A 163 -5.14 -2.07 6.61
CA THR A 163 -6.16 -3.01 7.07
C THR A 163 -6.33 -2.96 8.57
N ILE A 164 -7.51 -2.58 9.03
CA ILE A 164 -7.89 -2.71 10.45
C ILE A 164 -8.30 -4.16 10.69
N ARG A 165 -7.47 -4.88 11.42
CA ARG A 165 -7.78 -6.24 11.87
C ARG A 165 -8.43 -6.20 13.24
N VAL A 166 -9.58 -6.82 13.38
CA VAL A 166 -10.15 -7.06 14.70
C VAL A 166 -9.19 -8.01 15.43
N PRO A 167 -8.73 -7.68 16.65
CA PRO A 167 -7.90 -8.60 17.41
C PRO A 167 -8.58 -9.97 17.51
N LEU A 168 -7.86 -11.01 17.17
CA LEU A 168 -8.33 -12.37 17.43
C LEU A 168 -8.57 -12.48 18.93
N LYS A 169 -9.82 -12.75 19.32
CA LYS A 169 -10.20 -12.97 20.70
C LYS A 169 -9.61 -14.27 21.22
#